data_7e479446c1b62fe5260707aca7526b01
#
_entry.id   7e479446c1b62fe5260707aca7526b01
#
_cell.length_a   1.000
_cell.length_b   1.000
_cell.length_c   1.000
_cell.angle_alpha   90.00
_cell.angle_beta   90.00
_cell.angle_gamma   90.00
#
_symmetry.space_group_name_H-M   'P 1'
#
loop_
_entity.id
_entity.type
_entity.pdbx_description
1 polymer ?
#
loop_
_entity_poly.entity_id
_entity_poly.type
_entity_poly.pdbx_seq_one_letter_code
_entity_poly.pdbx_strand_id
1 'polypeptide(L)'
;LVGAYYAAGWTPEEMTKVVESRDFSDRLKGRHAHSLLFKNDQVSPVLFDIRFSGNDGRFRSNLVSSLPLEWSLLEELGPAEALCRNDFDQLLIPFRCVGSDVLAKKDTVFRSGSLVRSVRASISFPFYLPPVWMDGRPFYDGGLYNNVPLDVMMQEFDPDIILVSAIQSGTVDFESDDLLSQLEALIVRDQLEMNEAKNVWVIQPDLPVGTFDFEGMSHAIQVGFYDSYKYLKERGLDSIGSTELFNGWKEIRRRFREDLPPFSI
;
A
#
# COMPACT_ATOMS: atom_id res chain seq x y z
N LEU A 1 -1.56 1.03 0.79
CA LEU A 1 -1.57 0.27 2.05
C LEU A 1 -1.63 1.21 3.26
N VAL A 2 -0.62 2.06 3.50
CA VAL A 2 -0.55 2.98 4.65
C VAL A 2 -1.79 3.87 4.76
N GLY A 3 -2.25 4.46 3.65
CA GLY A 3 -3.47 5.28 3.62
C GLY A 3 -4.73 4.52 4.03
N ALA A 4 -4.83 3.23 3.66
CA ALA A 4 -5.96 2.39 4.05
C ALA A 4 -5.98 2.11 5.57
N TYR A 5 -4.83 1.79 6.16
CA TYR A 5 -4.72 1.63 7.61
C TYR A 5 -5.09 2.92 8.35
N TYR A 6 -4.57 4.05 7.88
CA TYR A 6 -4.86 5.33 8.51
C TYR A 6 -6.36 5.68 8.41
N ALA A 7 -6.97 5.45 7.24
CA ALA A 7 -8.41 5.64 7.02
C ALA A 7 -9.27 4.68 7.84
N ALA A 8 -8.79 3.47 8.11
CA ALA A 8 -9.41 2.49 9.00
C ALA A 8 -9.19 2.78 10.50
N GLY A 9 -8.59 3.91 10.84
CA GLY A 9 -8.43 4.37 12.23
C GLY A 9 -7.13 3.96 12.93
N TRP A 10 -6.18 3.36 12.23
CA TRP A 10 -4.88 3.02 12.80
C TRP A 10 -4.06 4.29 13.09
N THR A 11 -3.32 4.30 14.18
CA THR A 11 -2.37 5.37 14.48
C THR A 11 -1.03 5.13 13.78
N PRO A 12 -0.23 6.18 13.53
CA PRO A 12 1.12 6.01 12.98
C PRO A 12 1.99 5.06 13.82
N GLU A 13 1.86 5.10 15.15
CA GLU A 13 2.61 4.25 16.07
C GLU A 13 2.22 2.77 15.95
N GLU A 14 0.93 2.49 15.73
CA GLU A 14 0.44 1.12 15.49
C GLU A 14 0.93 0.60 14.14
N MET A 15 0.84 1.43 13.09
CA MET A 15 1.36 1.07 11.77
C MET A 15 2.87 0.81 11.80
N THR A 16 3.64 1.65 12.50
CA THR A 16 5.08 1.46 12.69
C THR A 16 5.39 0.11 13.32
N LYS A 17 4.69 -0.24 14.41
CA LYS A 17 4.88 -1.54 15.08
C LYS A 17 4.62 -2.73 14.17
N VAL A 18 3.60 -2.62 13.30
CA VAL A 18 3.29 -3.69 12.34
C VAL A 18 4.40 -3.79 11.30
N VAL A 19 4.79 -2.67 10.69
CA VAL A 19 5.80 -2.63 9.62
C VAL A 19 7.18 -3.09 10.12
N GLU A 20 7.55 -2.76 11.35
CA GLU A 20 8.80 -3.18 11.98
C GLU A 20 8.78 -4.64 12.46
N SER A 21 7.61 -5.29 12.45
CA SER A 21 7.50 -6.66 12.90
C SER A 21 8.11 -7.63 11.86
N ARG A 22 8.77 -8.68 12.37
CA ARG A 22 9.27 -9.76 11.51
C ARG A 22 8.13 -10.46 10.76
N ASP A 23 6.98 -10.56 11.38
CA ASP A 23 5.79 -11.19 10.81
C ASP A 23 5.31 -10.45 9.56
N PHE A 24 5.33 -9.11 9.56
CA PHE A 24 5.02 -8.31 8.38
C PHE A 24 5.98 -8.57 7.22
N SER A 25 7.29 -8.55 7.48
CA SER A 25 8.30 -8.87 6.48
C SER A 25 8.12 -10.29 5.92
N ASP A 26 7.83 -11.27 6.78
CA ASP A 26 7.59 -12.65 6.35
C ASP A 26 6.33 -12.79 5.49
N ARG A 27 5.25 -12.08 5.82
CA ARG A 27 4.01 -12.04 5.02
C ARG A 27 4.23 -11.44 3.64
N LEU A 28 4.99 -10.35 3.55
CA LEU A 28 5.35 -9.74 2.26
C LEU A 28 6.24 -10.65 1.42
N LYS A 29 7.11 -11.44 2.05
CA LYS A 29 7.93 -12.46 1.40
C LYS A 29 7.15 -13.77 1.12
N GLY A 30 5.83 -13.78 1.31
CA GLY A 30 4.95 -14.93 1.07
C GLY A 30 5.13 -16.08 2.06
N ARG A 31 5.71 -15.82 3.23
CA ARG A 31 5.94 -16.81 4.28
C ARG A 31 4.78 -16.82 5.27
N HIS A 32 4.35 -18.02 5.68
CA HIS A 32 3.34 -18.17 6.71
C HIS A 32 3.96 -18.05 8.10
N ALA A 33 3.18 -17.52 9.06
CA ALA A 33 3.57 -17.56 10.45
C ALA A 33 3.84 -19.02 10.89
N HIS A 34 4.92 -19.25 11.62
CA HIS A 34 5.34 -20.59 12.06
C HIS A 34 4.25 -21.34 12.85
N SER A 35 3.34 -20.59 13.50
CA SER A 35 2.20 -21.13 14.26
C SER A 35 1.12 -21.76 13.39
N LEU A 36 1.06 -21.40 12.10
CA LEU A 36 0.08 -21.88 11.13
C LEU A 36 0.63 -23.04 10.26
N LEU A 37 1.90 -23.33 10.34
CA LEU A 37 2.51 -24.41 9.60
C LEU A 37 2.33 -25.73 10.37
N PHE A 38 1.62 -26.68 9.79
CA PHE A 38 1.69 -28.07 10.23
C PHE A 38 3.13 -28.56 10.08
N LYS A 39 3.62 -29.29 11.08
CA LYS A 39 5.02 -29.65 11.32
C LYS A 39 5.78 -30.34 10.16
N ASN A 40 5.14 -30.62 9.03
CA ASN A 40 5.72 -31.36 7.92
C ASN A 40 5.85 -30.61 6.59
N ASP A 41 5.34 -29.38 6.47
CA ASP A 41 5.48 -28.62 5.24
C ASP A 41 6.68 -27.67 5.35
N GLN A 42 7.86 -28.19 5.05
CA GLN A 42 8.93 -27.34 4.53
C GLN A 42 8.44 -26.84 3.18
N VAL A 43 7.81 -25.65 3.17
CA VAL A 43 7.52 -24.95 1.93
C VAL A 43 8.87 -24.62 1.32
N SER A 44 9.27 -25.44 0.37
CA SER A 44 10.42 -25.15 -0.49
C SER A 44 10.11 -23.82 -1.17
N PRO A 45 10.98 -22.80 -1.10
CA PRO A 45 10.77 -21.57 -1.85
C PRO A 45 10.88 -21.90 -3.34
N VAL A 46 9.74 -22.22 -3.95
CA VAL A 46 9.67 -22.46 -5.39
C VAL A 46 9.58 -21.09 -6.03
N LEU A 47 10.71 -20.58 -6.50
CA LEU A 47 10.78 -19.34 -7.28
C LEU A 47 10.02 -19.44 -8.61
N PHE A 48 9.87 -20.64 -9.15
CA PHE A 48 9.13 -20.89 -10.39
C PHE A 48 8.41 -22.23 -10.31
N ASP A 49 7.08 -22.23 -10.49
CA ASP A 49 6.28 -23.45 -10.69
C ASP A 49 5.93 -23.56 -12.18
N ILE A 50 6.57 -24.51 -12.87
CA ILE A 50 6.25 -24.82 -14.28
C ILE A 50 5.31 -26.00 -14.28
N ARG A 51 4.02 -25.76 -14.50
CA ARG A 51 3.04 -26.82 -14.67
C ARG A 51 2.84 -27.12 -16.15
N PHE A 52 3.22 -28.31 -16.54
CA PHE A 52 2.86 -28.87 -17.84
C PHE A 52 1.48 -29.52 -17.72
N SER A 53 0.47 -28.94 -18.34
CA SER A 53 -0.84 -29.53 -18.50
C SER A 53 -1.13 -29.75 -20.00
N GLY A 54 -0.92 -30.92 -20.50
CA GLY A 54 -1.06 -31.21 -21.92
C GLY A 54 -0.01 -30.51 -22.77
N ASN A 55 -0.40 -29.97 -23.94
CA ASN A 55 0.51 -29.26 -24.85
C ASN A 55 0.78 -27.81 -24.48
N ASP A 56 0.12 -27.28 -23.46
CA ASP A 56 0.25 -25.87 -23.02
C ASP A 56 1.05 -25.78 -21.72
N GLY A 57 2.34 -25.53 -21.82
CA GLY A 57 3.19 -25.14 -20.69
C GLY A 57 2.77 -23.75 -20.22
N ARG A 58 2.16 -23.63 -19.03
CA ARG A 58 1.88 -22.32 -18.40
C ARG A 58 2.93 -22.01 -17.37
N PHE A 59 3.59 -20.88 -17.57
CA PHE A 59 4.51 -20.29 -16.60
C PHE A 59 3.70 -19.62 -15.50
N ARG A 60 3.86 -20.00 -14.24
CA ARG A 60 3.44 -19.17 -13.11
C ARG A 60 4.60 -18.25 -12.77
N SER A 61 4.38 -16.94 -12.98
CA SER A 61 5.41 -15.92 -12.88
C SER A 61 5.37 -15.10 -11.58
N ASN A 62 4.63 -15.58 -10.57
CA ASN A 62 4.55 -14.82 -9.31
C ASN A 62 5.61 -15.32 -8.34
N LEU A 63 6.46 -14.39 -7.84
CA LEU A 63 7.59 -14.73 -6.97
C LEU A 63 7.16 -15.18 -5.57
N VAL A 64 6.05 -14.62 -5.06
CA VAL A 64 5.60 -14.90 -3.70
C VAL A 64 4.14 -15.33 -3.64
N SER A 65 3.80 -16.11 -2.61
CA SER A 65 2.41 -16.42 -2.29
C SER A 65 1.72 -15.19 -1.70
N SER A 66 0.55 -14.84 -2.23
CA SER A 66 -0.26 -13.73 -1.71
C SER A 66 -1.06 -14.08 -0.46
N LEU A 67 -1.22 -15.37 -0.15
CA LEU A 67 -2.14 -15.83 0.90
C LEU A 67 -1.82 -15.25 2.29
N PRO A 68 -0.56 -15.21 2.77
CA PRO A 68 -0.27 -14.62 4.07
C PRO A 68 -0.61 -13.14 4.14
N LEU A 69 -0.36 -12.39 3.07
CA LEU A 69 -0.68 -10.98 2.96
C LEU A 69 -2.19 -10.75 2.90
N GLU A 70 -2.91 -11.53 2.10
CA GLU A 70 -4.38 -11.42 2.00
C GLU A 70 -5.07 -11.72 3.33
N TRP A 71 -4.56 -12.72 4.05
CA TRP A 71 -5.04 -13.02 5.40
C TRP A 71 -4.85 -11.85 6.37
N SER A 72 -3.65 -11.26 6.40
CA SER A 72 -3.33 -10.11 7.20
C SER A 72 -4.25 -8.92 6.90
N LEU A 73 -4.41 -8.60 5.61
CA LEU A 73 -5.30 -7.51 5.19
C LEU A 73 -6.75 -7.76 5.63
N LEU A 74 -7.20 -9.02 5.58
CA LEU A 74 -8.55 -9.37 6.03
C LEU A 74 -8.70 -9.20 7.55
N GLU A 75 -7.74 -9.64 8.34
CA GLU A 75 -7.76 -9.45 9.79
C GLU A 75 -7.72 -7.97 10.19
N GLU A 76 -6.90 -7.19 9.50
CA GLU A 76 -6.57 -5.81 9.89
C GLU A 76 -7.54 -4.78 9.32
N LEU A 77 -8.06 -4.97 8.10
CA LEU A 77 -8.96 -4.04 7.41
C LEU A 77 -10.41 -4.55 7.33
N GLY A 78 -10.64 -5.86 7.50
CA GLY A 78 -11.98 -6.45 7.42
C GLY A 78 -12.99 -5.84 8.39
N PRO A 79 -12.66 -5.57 9.66
CA PRO A 79 -13.55 -4.87 10.58
C PRO A 79 -13.99 -3.49 10.09
N ALA A 80 -13.07 -2.71 9.51
CA ALA A 80 -13.37 -1.40 8.95
C ALA A 80 -14.20 -1.52 7.66
N GLU A 81 -13.92 -2.51 6.81
CA GLU A 81 -14.75 -2.83 5.63
C GLU A 81 -16.20 -3.12 6.04
N ALA A 82 -16.39 -3.93 7.07
CA ALA A 82 -17.72 -4.27 7.57
C ALA A 82 -18.46 -3.06 8.16
N LEU A 83 -17.75 -2.21 8.91
CA LEU A 83 -18.34 -0.99 9.50
C LEU A 83 -18.76 0.01 8.43
N CYS A 84 -17.90 0.26 7.43
CA CYS A 84 -18.18 1.22 6.36
C CYS A 84 -19.16 0.70 5.29
N ARG A 85 -19.62 -0.55 5.40
CA ARG A 85 -20.59 -1.17 4.48
C ARG A 85 -20.19 -1.06 3.01
N ASN A 86 -18.91 -1.28 2.75
CA ASN A 86 -18.30 -1.18 1.42
C ASN A 86 -18.33 0.23 0.78
N ASP A 87 -18.53 1.27 1.55
CA ASP A 87 -18.44 2.67 1.12
C ASP A 87 -17.22 3.33 1.80
N PHE A 88 -16.19 3.63 1.01
CA PHE A 88 -14.93 4.14 1.57
C PHE A 88 -15.02 5.59 2.07
N ASP A 89 -16.14 6.28 1.80
CA ASP A 89 -16.44 7.59 2.39
C ASP A 89 -16.91 7.48 3.85
N GLN A 90 -17.30 6.28 4.28
CA GLN A 90 -17.72 5.98 5.66
C GLN A 90 -16.57 5.50 6.55
N LEU A 91 -15.35 5.39 6.03
CA LEU A 91 -14.15 5.16 6.86
C LEU A 91 -13.91 6.39 7.76
N LEU A 92 -13.04 6.25 8.75
CA LEU A 92 -12.67 7.37 9.64
C LEU A 92 -12.21 8.60 8.83
N ILE A 93 -11.51 8.37 7.73
CA ILE A 93 -11.15 9.38 6.74
C ILE A 93 -11.61 8.84 5.38
N PRO A 94 -12.33 9.63 4.57
CA PRO A 94 -12.69 9.24 3.21
C PRO A 94 -11.45 8.80 2.42
N PHE A 95 -11.56 7.65 1.77
CA PHE A 95 -10.40 6.97 1.18
C PHE A 95 -10.62 6.60 -0.27
N ARG A 96 -9.56 6.72 -1.04
CA ARG A 96 -9.46 6.18 -2.41
C ARG A 96 -8.17 5.39 -2.56
N CYS A 97 -8.22 4.34 -3.34
CA CYS A 97 -7.02 3.70 -3.84
C CYS A 97 -7.16 3.40 -5.34
N VAL A 98 -6.01 3.27 -5.99
CA VAL A 98 -5.95 3.10 -7.43
C VAL A 98 -5.40 1.72 -7.75
N GLY A 99 -6.03 1.04 -8.70
CA GLY A 99 -5.52 -0.17 -9.30
C GLY A 99 -5.43 -0.01 -10.82
N SER A 100 -4.58 -0.81 -11.45
CA SER A 100 -4.39 -0.81 -12.90
C SER A 100 -5.14 -1.96 -13.56
N ASP A 101 -6.20 -1.65 -14.33
CA ASP A 101 -6.88 -2.61 -15.19
C ASP A 101 -6.02 -2.87 -16.43
N VAL A 102 -5.31 -3.98 -16.43
CA VAL A 102 -4.35 -4.30 -17.52
C VAL A 102 -5.03 -4.70 -18.83
N LEU A 103 -6.30 -5.13 -18.80
CA LEU A 103 -7.06 -5.39 -20.02
C LEU A 103 -7.57 -4.09 -20.65
N ALA A 104 -8.07 -3.17 -19.83
CA ALA A 104 -8.50 -1.86 -20.29
C ALA A 104 -7.34 -0.87 -20.50
N LYS A 105 -6.13 -1.19 -20.01
CA LYS A 105 -4.92 -0.35 -20.07
C LYS A 105 -5.14 1.04 -19.48
N LYS A 106 -5.79 1.09 -18.33
CA LYS A 106 -6.07 2.34 -17.60
C LYS A 106 -6.09 2.10 -16.11
N ASP A 107 -5.97 3.18 -15.36
CA ASP A 107 -6.22 3.18 -13.94
C ASP A 107 -7.72 3.02 -13.61
N THR A 108 -7.97 2.59 -12.40
CA THR A 108 -9.31 2.46 -11.83
C THR A 108 -9.27 2.91 -10.38
N VAL A 109 -10.10 3.89 -10.06
CA VAL A 109 -10.24 4.43 -8.70
C VAL A 109 -11.28 3.61 -7.96
N PHE A 110 -10.86 2.98 -6.87
CA PHE A 110 -11.75 2.27 -5.96
C PHE A 110 -12.26 3.22 -4.87
N ARG A 111 -13.58 3.36 -4.78
CA ARG A 111 -14.30 4.21 -3.80
C ARG A 111 -15.31 3.43 -2.99
N SER A 112 -15.56 2.19 -3.40
CA SER A 112 -16.53 1.30 -2.76
C SER A 112 -16.25 -0.15 -3.10
N GLY A 113 -16.97 -1.08 -2.47
CA GLY A 113 -16.77 -2.53 -2.62
C GLY A 113 -15.87 -3.09 -1.53
N SER A 114 -15.20 -4.18 -1.79
CA SER A 114 -14.27 -4.76 -0.80
C SER A 114 -13.02 -3.90 -0.66
N LEU A 115 -12.84 -3.30 0.52
CA LEU A 115 -11.66 -2.53 0.89
C LEU A 115 -10.40 -3.41 0.83
N VAL A 116 -10.49 -4.61 1.40
CA VAL A 116 -9.39 -5.58 1.42
C VAL A 116 -8.90 -5.91 0.01
N ARG A 117 -9.84 -6.23 -0.91
CA ARG A 117 -9.48 -6.57 -2.30
C ARG A 117 -8.97 -5.37 -3.08
N SER A 118 -9.53 -4.19 -2.86
CA SER A 118 -9.10 -2.95 -3.51
C SER A 118 -7.67 -2.57 -3.09
N VAL A 119 -7.39 -2.62 -1.79
CA VAL A 119 -6.03 -2.39 -1.26
C VAL A 119 -5.07 -3.45 -1.75
N ARG A 120 -5.48 -4.73 -1.76
CA ARG A 120 -4.67 -5.83 -2.29
C ARG A 120 -4.32 -5.63 -3.77
N ALA A 121 -5.27 -5.15 -4.58
CA ALA A 121 -5.03 -4.81 -5.98
C ALA A 121 -4.01 -3.67 -6.10
N SER A 122 -4.19 -2.60 -5.31
CA SER A 122 -3.34 -1.40 -5.32
C SER A 122 -1.88 -1.65 -4.90
N ILE A 123 -1.56 -2.80 -4.31
CA ILE A 123 -0.20 -3.21 -3.93
C ILE A 123 0.28 -4.44 -4.69
N SER A 124 -0.44 -4.85 -5.75
CA SER A 124 -0.09 -6.01 -6.57
C SER A 124 0.97 -5.65 -7.60
N PHE A 125 2.23 -5.53 -7.16
CA PHE A 125 3.32 -5.29 -8.10
C PHE A 125 3.44 -6.47 -9.08
N PRO A 126 3.46 -6.22 -10.41
CA PRO A 126 3.55 -7.27 -11.42
C PRO A 126 4.75 -8.20 -11.18
N PHE A 127 4.56 -9.47 -11.45
CA PHE A 127 5.52 -10.57 -11.25
C PHE A 127 5.85 -10.87 -9.77
N TYR A 128 5.84 -9.88 -8.87
CA TYR A 128 6.03 -10.12 -7.44
C TYR A 128 4.78 -10.76 -6.83
N LEU A 129 3.61 -10.16 -7.04
CA LEU A 129 2.32 -10.66 -6.57
C LEU A 129 1.37 -10.97 -7.74
N PRO A 130 0.47 -11.95 -7.58
CA PRO A 130 -0.57 -12.20 -8.58
C PRO A 130 -1.56 -11.03 -8.66
N PRO A 131 -2.20 -10.82 -9.83
CA PRO A 131 -3.27 -9.82 -9.95
C PRO A 131 -4.48 -10.20 -9.11
N VAL A 132 -5.23 -9.20 -8.70
CA VAL A 132 -6.53 -9.40 -8.07
C VAL A 132 -7.62 -9.39 -9.13
N TRP A 133 -8.38 -10.47 -9.21
CA TRP A 133 -9.50 -10.55 -10.15
C TRP A 133 -10.77 -9.99 -9.52
N MET A 134 -11.32 -8.93 -10.08
CA MET A 134 -12.60 -8.34 -9.67
C MET A 134 -13.49 -8.17 -10.90
N ASP A 135 -14.69 -8.69 -10.84
CA ASP A 135 -15.68 -8.65 -11.93
C ASP A 135 -15.14 -9.11 -13.30
N GLY A 136 -14.33 -10.19 -13.27
CA GLY A 136 -13.71 -10.76 -14.46
C GLY A 136 -12.54 -9.97 -15.03
N ARG A 137 -12.02 -8.95 -14.33
CA ARG A 137 -10.88 -8.14 -14.72
C ARG A 137 -9.72 -8.30 -13.77
N PRO A 138 -8.48 -8.45 -14.27
CA PRO A 138 -7.28 -8.52 -13.45
C PRO A 138 -6.74 -7.12 -13.16
N PHE A 139 -6.53 -6.83 -11.88
CA PHE A 139 -5.96 -5.58 -11.40
C PHE A 139 -4.58 -5.79 -10.80
N TYR A 140 -3.68 -4.91 -11.16
CA TYR A 140 -2.36 -4.77 -10.59
C TYR A 140 -2.22 -3.42 -9.87
N ASP A 141 -1.02 -3.15 -9.35
CA ASP A 141 -0.63 -1.91 -8.68
C ASP A 141 -0.99 -0.68 -9.52
N GLY A 142 -1.58 0.32 -8.85
CA GLY A 142 -1.99 1.56 -9.49
C GLY A 142 -0.84 2.32 -10.14
N GLY A 143 0.38 2.15 -9.63
CA GLY A 143 1.59 2.80 -10.13
C GLY A 143 1.93 2.50 -11.58
N LEU A 144 1.35 1.44 -12.19
CA LEU A 144 1.51 1.18 -13.62
C LEU A 144 0.93 2.28 -14.53
N TYR A 145 -0.20 2.88 -14.14
CA TYR A 145 -0.90 3.87 -14.94
C TYR A 145 -1.07 5.22 -14.24
N ASN A 146 -1.19 5.25 -12.91
CA ASN A 146 -1.37 6.46 -12.12
C ASN A 146 -0.67 6.31 -10.75
N ASN A 147 0.63 6.59 -10.72
CA ASN A 147 1.47 6.40 -9.54
C ASN A 147 1.22 7.48 -8.47
N VAL A 148 0.96 8.72 -8.90
CA VAL A 148 0.64 9.84 -8.00
C VAL A 148 -0.70 10.44 -8.44
N PRO A 149 -1.83 9.92 -7.93
CA PRO A 149 -3.17 10.24 -8.43
C PRO A 149 -3.68 11.63 -7.95
N LEU A 150 -2.99 12.70 -8.37
CA LEU A 150 -3.36 14.08 -8.05
C LEU A 150 -4.71 14.47 -8.65
N ASP A 151 -4.99 13.99 -9.84
CA ASP A 151 -6.26 14.18 -10.53
C ASP A 151 -7.42 13.61 -9.73
N VAL A 152 -7.24 12.43 -9.13
CA VAL A 152 -8.23 11.81 -8.24
C VAL A 152 -8.47 12.67 -7.01
N MET A 153 -7.41 13.17 -6.36
CA MET A 153 -7.54 14.03 -5.19
C MET A 153 -8.28 15.33 -5.51
N MET A 154 -7.96 15.96 -6.64
CA MET A 154 -8.61 17.20 -7.07
C MET A 154 -10.08 16.99 -7.42
N GLN A 155 -10.42 15.90 -8.13
CA GLN A 155 -11.78 15.65 -8.61
C GLN A 155 -12.71 15.11 -7.52
N GLU A 156 -12.20 14.29 -6.61
CA GLU A 156 -13.03 13.60 -5.62
C GLU A 156 -13.16 14.37 -4.30
N PHE A 157 -12.17 15.17 -3.92
CA PHE A 157 -12.11 15.81 -2.61
C PHE A 157 -12.02 17.34 -2.64
N ASP A 158 -11.65 17.94 -3.77
CA ASP A 158 -11.48 19.40 -3.95
C ASP A 158 -10.76 20.07 -2.76
N PRO A 159 -9.55 19.60 -2.37
CA PRO A 159 -8.88 20.08 -1.16
C PRO A 159 -8.19 21.42 -1.37
N ASP A 160 -8.11 22.21 -0.31
CA ASP A 160 -7.36 23.49 -0.30
C ASP A 160 -5.85 23.24 -0.51
N ILE A 161 -5.31 22.16 0.06
CA ILE A 161 -3.90 21.76 -0.01
C ILE A 161 -3.82 20.25 -0.23
N ILE A 162 -2.99 19.84 -1.18
CA ILE A 162 -2.63 18.43 -1.40
C ILE A 162 -1.21 18.20 -0.88
N LEU A 163 -1.08 17.31 0.09
CA LEU A 163 0.21 16.85 0.57
C LEU A 163 0.56 15.53 -0.12
N VAL A 164 1.61 15.53 -0.90
CA VAL A 164 2.12 14.35 -1.61
C VAL A 164 3.30 13.79 -0.85
N SER A 165 3.24 12.54 -0.46
CA SER A 165 4.40 11.77 -0.02
C SER A 165 4.87 10.91 -1.18
N ALA A 166 5.92 11.34 -1.84
CA ALA A 166 6.52 10.64 -2.96
C ALA A 166 7.80 9.96 -2.50
N ILE A 167 7.88 8.65 -2.71
CA ILE A 167 9.13 7.92 -2.52
C ILE A 167 9.82 7.95 -3.88
N GLN A 168 10.92 8.69 -3.97
CA GLN A 168 11.80 8.56 -5.10
C GLN A 168 12.58 7.28 -4.87
N SER A 169 12.32 6.27 -5.68
CA SER A 169 13.33 5.23 -5.86
C SER A 169 14.59 5.99 -6.31
N GLY A 170 15.66 5.94 -5.50
CA GLY A 170 16.98 6.40 -5.97
C GLY A 170 17.19 5.79 -7.35
N THR A 171 18.13 6.29 -8.13
CA THR A 171 18.44 5.72 -9.45
C THR A 171 18.24 4.21 -9.36
N VAL A 172 17.21 3.69 -10.06
CA VAL A 172 16.96 2.25 -10.08
C VAL A 172 18.30 1.62 -10.40
N ASP A 173 18.89 0.91 -9.42
CA ASP A 173 20.12 0.19 -9.68
C ASP A 173 19.77 -0.89 -10.69
N PHE A 174 19.89 -0.52 -11.96
CA PHE A 174 19.59 -1.39 -13.08
C PHE A 174 20.65 -2.47 -13.14
N GLU A 175 20.34 -3.60 -12.53
CA GLU A 175 21.13 -4.81 -12.68
C GLU A 175 20.58 -5.63 -13.83
N SER A 176 21.42 -5.83 -14.87
CA SER A 176 21.05 -6.57 -16.08
C SER A 176 20.62 -8.02 -15.81
N ASP A 177 20.98 -8.57 -14.66
CA ASP A 177 20.72 -9.96 -14.28
C ASP A 177 19.59 -10.08 -13.26
N ASP A 178 19.03 -8.95 -12.74
CA ASP A 178 17.88 -8.94 -11.85
C ASP A 178 16.58 -8.56 -12.58
N LEU A 179 15.67 -9.54 -12.69
CA LEU A 179 14.38 -9.37 -13.35
C LEU A 179 13.51 -8.28 -12.68
N LEU A 180 13.56 -8.18 -11.35
CA LEU A 180 12.75 -7.19 -10.63
C LEU A 180 13.25 -5.78 -10.87
N SER A 181 14.57 -5.55 -10.85
CA SER A 181 15.14 -4.24 -11.15
C SER A 181 14.84 -3.80 -12.60
N GLN A 182 14.90 -4.73 -13.55
CA GLN A 182 14.52 -4.46 -14.95
C GLN A 182 13.05 -4.08 -15.08
N LEU A 183 12.17 -4.78 -14.38
CA LEU A 183 10.73 -4.50 -14.38
C LEU A 183 10.42 -3.19 -13.66
N GLU A 184 11.08 -2.91 -12.55
CA GLU A 184 10.97 -1.64 -11.85
C GLU A 184 11.34 -0.48 -12.76
N ALA A 185 12.47 -0.57 -13.46
CA ALA A 185 12.90 0.44 -14.42
C ALA A 185 11.91 0.64 -15.60
N LEU A 186 11.18 -0.40 -15.99
CA LEU A 186 10.18 -0.33 -17.07
C LEU A 186 8.81 0.19 -16.60
N ILE A 187 8.45 -0.06 -15.34
CA ILE A 187 7.11 0.17 -14.78
C ILE A 187 7.06 1.49 -14.01
N VAL A 188 8.08 1.78 -13.22
CA VAL A 188 8.16 3.01 -12.44
C VAL A 188 8.45 4.16 -13.40
N ARG A 189 7.41 4.84 -13.82
CA ARG A 189 7.55 6.09 -14.59
C ARG A 189 7.67 7.23 -13.59
N ASP A 190 8.64 8.11 -13.80
CA ASP A 190 8.66 9.44 -13.21
C ASP A 190 7.47 10.26 -13.74
N GLN A 191 6.30 10.00 -13.20
CA GLN A 191 5.07 10.75 -13.52
C GLN A 191 4.94 12.02 -12.67
N LEU A 192 6.00 12.47 -12.04
CA LEU A 192 6.05 13.76 -11.37
C LEU A 192 6.18 14.90 -12.39
N GLU A 193 5.43 14.86 -13.50
CA GLU A 193 5.05 16.10 -14.18
C GLU A 193 4.08 16.85 -13.24
N MET A 194 4.64 17.25 -12.11
CA MET A 194 3.92 18.12 -11.20
C MET A 194 3.90 19.49 -11.83
N ASN A 195 2.80 19.78 -12.51
CA ASN A 195 2.41 21.16 -12.70
C ASN A 195 2.55 21.85 -11.33
N GLU A 196 3.26 22.96 -11.30
CA GLU A 196 3.45 23.84 -10.15
C GLU A 196 2.09 24.45 -9.69
N ALA A 197 1.14 23.56 -9.38
CA ALA A 197 -0.10 23.97 -8.78
C ALA A 197 0.26 24.48 -7.38
N LYS A 198 -0.03 25.74 -7.12
CA LYS A 198 0.33 26.46 -5.88
C LYS A 198 -0.07 25.75 -4.58
N ASN A 199 -0.94 24.75 -4.68
CA ASN A 199 -1.53 24.05 -3.53
C ASN A 199 -1.03 22.61 -3.38
N VAL A 200 -0.04 22.17 -4.16
CA VAL A 200 0.53 20.83 -4.05
C VAL A 200 1.88 20.91 -3.35
N TRP A 201 1.98 20.25 -2.22
CA TRP A 201 3.20 20.19 -1.40
C TRP A 201 3.77 18.78 -1.46
N VAL A 202 5.00 18.67 -1.96
CA VAL A 202 5.64 17.36 -2.16
C VAL A 202 6.71 17.15 -1.12
N ILE A 203 6.54 16.07 -0.37
CA ILE A 203 7.56 15.53 0.54
C ILE A 203 8.18 14.34 -0.16
N GLN A 204 9.48 14.41 -0.39
CA GLN A 204 10.24 13.42 -1.12
C GLN A 204 11.52 13.09 -0.34
N PRO A 205 11.41 12.21 0.67
CA PRO A 205 12.56 11.81 1.45
C PRO A 205 13.55 10.99 0.61
N ASP A 206 14.84 11.22 0.81
CA ASP A 206 15.89 10.41 0.22
C ASP A 206 16.06 9.14 1.06
N LEU A 207 15.42 8.06 0.62
CA LEU A 207 15.40 6.81 1.36
C LEU A 207 16.52 5.86 0.90
N PRO A 208 17.35 5.38 1.81
CA PRO A 208 18.44 4.46 1.49
C PRO A 208 17.97 3.00 1.40
N VAL A 209 16.77 2.76 0.90
CA VAL A 209 16.16 1.42 0.82
C VAL A 209 15.55 1.21 -0.57
N GLY A 210 15.72 0.01 -1.11
CA GLY A 210 15.08 -0.40 -2.36
C GLY A 210 13.60 -0.77 -2.18
N THR A 211 12.88 -0.87 -3.28
CA THR A 211 11.42 -1.16 -3.32
C THR A 211 11.05 -2.46 -2.60
N PHE A 212 11.93 -3.46 -2.62
CA PHE A 212 11.71 -4.78 -2.00
C PHE A 212 12.58 -5.03 -0.76
N ASP A 213 13.24 -3.98 -0.23
CA ASP A 213 13.98 -4.07 1.02
C ASP A 213 13.04 -3.87 2.22
N PHE A 214 12.53 -4.98 2.73
CA PHE A 214 11.65 -4.98 3.90
C PHE A 214 12.42 -5.04 5.24
N GLU A 215 13.76 -5.05 5.21
CA GLU A 215 14.59 -5.08 6.43
C GLU A 215 15.04 -3.67 6.85
N GLY A 216 15.16 -2.75 5.89
CA GLY A 216 15.51 -1.35 6.12
C GLY A 216 14.39 -0.44 6.63
N MET A 217 13.20 -0.97 6.91
CA MET A 217 11.98 -0.18 7.17
C MET A 217 12.09 0.76 8.38
N SER A 218 12.68 0.33 9.49
CA SER A 218 12.86 1.21 10.67
C SER A 218 13.68 2.44 10.34
N HIS A 219 14.73 2.30 9.55
CA HIS A 219 15.54 3.42 9.12
C HIS A 219 14.78 4.33 8.15
N ALA A 220 14.08 3.75 7.17
CA ALA A 220 13.26 4.50 6.24
C ALA A 220 12.17 5.32 6.95
N ILE A 221 11.51 4.77 7.98
CA ILE A 221 10.52 5.48 8.80
C ILE A 221 11.17 6.69 9.50
N GLN A 222 12.37 6.53 10.08
CA GLN A 222 13.05 7.62 10.78
C GLN A 222 13.46 8.74 9.82
N VAL A 223 14.02 8.41 8.66
CA VAL A 223 14.39 9.39 7.63
C VAL A 223 13.14 10.10 7.11
N GLY A 224 12.10 9.35 6.73
CA GLY A 224 10.85 9.92 6.24
C GLY A 224 10.17 10.84 7.26
N PHE A 225 10.20 10.48 8.55
CA PHE A 225 9.66 11.33 9.62
C PHE A 225 10.46 12.63 9.74
N TYR A 226 11.79 12.56 9.79
CA TYR A 226 12.64 13.72 9.95
C TYR A 226 12.52 14.69 8.78
N ASP A 227 12.57 14.19 7.55
CA ASP A 227 12.45 15.00 6.33
C ASP A 227 11.07 15.64 6.22
N SER A 228 10.01 14.88 6.53
CA SER A 228 8.64 15.41 6.56
C SER A 228 8.48 16.50 7.61
N TYR A 229 8.99 16.29 8.82
CA TYR A 229 8.95 17.29 9.89
C TYR A 229 9.67 18.57 9.50
N LYS A 230 10.89 18.44 8.96
CA LYS A 230 11.69 19.59 8.48
C LYS A 230 10.94 20.37 7.39
N TYR A 231 10.42 19.65 6.39
CA TYR A 231 9.67 20.23 5.28
C TYR A 231 8.43 21.02 5.73
N LEU A 232 7.65 20.45 6.66
CA LEU A 232 6.45 21.09 7.20
C LEU A 232 6.81 22.31 8.09
N LYS A 233 7.86 22.20 8.88
CA LYS A 233 8.36 23.29 9.74
C LYS A 233 8.81 24.50 8.92
N GLU A 234 9.51 24.29 7.81
CA GLU A 234 9.94 25.36 6.90
C GLU A 234 8.76 26.11 6.27
N ARG A 235 7.57 25.49 6.26
CA ARG A 235 6.28 26.08 5.80
C ARG A 235 5.42 26.65 6.93
N GLY A 236 5.96 26.74 8.14
CA GLY A 236 5.26 27.31 9.29
C GLY A 236 4.26 26.37 9.94
N LEU A 237 4.33 25.06 9.64
CA LEU A 237 3.49 24.03 10.26
C LEU A 237 4.22 23.26 11.38
N ASP A 238 5.04 23.97 12.17
CA ASP A 238 5.79 23.41 13.30
C ASP A 238 4.93 23.19 14.56
N SER A 239 3.75 23.81 14.62
CA SER A 239 2.77 23.64 15.69
C SER A 239 1.38 23.42 15.12
N ILE A 240 1.05 22.19 14.78
CA ILE A 240 -0.24 21.86 14.20
C ILE A 240 -1.31 21.81 15.30
N GLY A 241 -2.05 22.89 15.41
CA GLY A 241 -3.29 22.94 16.17
C GLY A 241 -3.11 23.08 17.69
N SER A 242 -4.21 23.44 18.35
CA SER A 242 -4.29 23.43 19.79
C SER A 242 -4.30 21.99 20.32
N THR A 243 -3.82 21.80 21.53
CA THR A 243 -3.93 20.52 22.26
C THR A 243 -5.38 20.00 22.25
N GLU A 244 -6.36 20.88 22.19
CA GLU A 244 -7.79 20.56 22.14
C GLU A 244 -8.18 19.89 20.82
N LEU A 245 -7.72 20.41 19.67
CA LEU A 245 -7.97 19.78 18.35
C LEU A 245 -7.35 18.39 18.27
N PHE A 246 -6.13 18.25 18.76
CA PHE A 246 -5.45 16.96 18.78
C PHE A 246 -6.17 15.93 19.66
N ASN A 247 -6.63 16.34 20.85
CA ASN A 247 -7.40 15.49 21.74
C ASN A 247 -8.80 15.16 21.15
N GLY A 248 -9.43 16.13 20.49
CA GLY A 248 -10.68 15.90 19.76
C GLY A 248 -10.54 14.83 18.67
N TRP A 249 -9.46 14.91 17.89
CA TRP A 249 -9.18 13.92 16.86
C TRP A 249 -8.91 12.52 17.43
N LYS A 250 -8.16 12.44 18.54
CA LYS A 250 -7.95 11.16 19.25
C LYS A 250 -9.26 10.54 19.71
N GLU A 251 -10.17 11.34 20.21
CA GLU A 251 -11.47 10.87 20.68
C GLU A 251 -12.36 10.38 19.54
N ILE A 252 -12.38 11.08 18.39
CA ILE A 252 -13.10 10.65 17.17
C ILE A 252 -12.57 9.29 16.70
N ARG A 253 -11.24 9.14 16.62
CA ARG A 253 -10.60 7.88 16.25
C ARG A 253 -10.93 6.75 17.24
N ARG A 254 -10.87 7.04 18.54
CA ARG A 254 -11.20 6.06 19.58
C ARG A 254 -12.63 5.53 19.41
N ARG A 255 -13.62 6.42 19.22
CA ARG A 255 -15.02 6.04 19.00
C ARG A 255 -15.19 5.21 17.73
N PHE A 256 -14.61 5.64 16.63
CA PHE A 256 -14.66 4.86 15.38
C PHE A 256 -14.13 3.44 15.59
N ARG A 257 -13.03 3.28 16.34
CA ARG A 257 -12.43 1.96 16.58
C ARG A 257 -13.25 1.11 17.57
N GLU A 258 -13.95 1.71 18.51
CA GLU A 258 -14.87 1.01 19.41
C GLU A 258 -16.09 0.45 18.68
N ASP A 259 -16.50 1.09 17.60
CA ASP A 259 -17.62 0.64 16.74
C ASP A 259 -17.20 -0.47 15.75
N LEU A 260 -15.90 -0.78 15.62
CA LEU A 260 -15.45 -1.85 14.73
C LEU A 260 -15.97 -3.21 15.24
N PRO A 261 -16.61 -4.00 14.36
CA PRO A 261 -17.00 -5.35 14.73
C PRO A 261 -15.76 -6.21 15.01
N PRO A 262 -15.84 -7.18 15.92
CA PRO A 262 -14.74 -8.10 16.13
C PRO A 262 -14.51 -8.93 14.85
N PHE A 263 -13.25 -9.16 14.51
CA PHE A 263 -12.92 -10.11 13.47
C PHE A 263 -13.24 -11.52 13.99
N SER A 264 -14.14 -12.19 13.31
CA SER A 264 -14.51 -13.59 13.60
C SER A 264 -14.58 -14.36 12.30
N ILE A 265 -13.97 -15.55 12.29
CA ILE A 265 -14.04 -16.53 11.18
C ILE A 265 -15.20 -17.47 11.47
#